data_61474b679704351e2d5b3f400039dc0a
#
_entry.id   61474b679704351e2d5b3f400039dc0a
#
_cell.length_a   1.000
_cell.length_b   1.000
_cell.length_c   1.000
_cell.angle_alpha   90.00
_cell.angle_beta   90.00
_cell.angle_gamma   90.00
#
_symmetry.space_group_name_H-M   'P 1'
#
loop_
_entity.id
_entity.type
_entity.pdbx_description
1 polymer ?
#
loop_
_entity_poly.entity_id
_entity_poly.type
_entity_poly.pdbx_seq_one_letter_code
_entity_poly.pdbx_strand_id
1 'polypeptide(L)'
;MKLTHQKHKGFTLVELLVVIAIIAVLAAIATPVTLKAIVTSKITKSNTVRTALAGAVDNFETDYNYLHFGEGEPPTQDNDAPIRSDDHLMAVLAGVEEDLNFKQIRFFETAEASGNKDGIVIDKSAQTATLYDPWGELYYILMNYDLKDGVDHPFDEGATISGNCAVFSIGPDGKSGSLKTNRDNPTSF
;
A
#
# COMPACT_ATOMS: atom_id res chain seq x y z
N MET A 1 -37.94 30.03 -56.06
CA MET A 1 -37.12 29.32 -55.12
C MET A 1 -38.06 28.83 -53.97
N LYS A 2 -38.43 27.55 -53.96
CA LYS A 2 -39.34 27.02 -52.93
C LYS A 2 -38.48 26.51 -51.75
N LEU A 3 -38.58 27.18 -50.61
CA LEU A 3 -37.95 26.72 -49.37
C LEU A 3 -38.79 25.55 -48.81
N THR A 4 -38.22 24.36 -48.83
CA THR A 4 -38.80 23.18 -48.19
C THR A 4 -38.60 23.30 -46.69
N HIS A 5 -39.66 23.53 -45.94
CA HIS A 5 -39.66 23.52 -44.48
C HIS A 5 -39.51 22.07 -43.99
N GLN A 6 -38.36 21.67 -43.49
CA GLN A 6 -38.20 20.40 -42.81
C GLN A 6 -38.94 20.46 -41.46
N LYS A 7 -39.94 19.63 -41.29
CA LYS A 7 -40.61 19.45 -39.98
C LYS A 7 -39.65 18.73 -39.04
N HIS A 8 -39.10 19.41 -38.06
CA HIS A 8 -38.40 18.81 -36.95
C HIS A 8 -39.44 18.04 -36.09
N LYS A 9 -39.20 16.74 -35.92
CA LYS A 9 -40.01 15.95 -34.97
C LYS A 9 -39.56 16.33 -33.54
N GLY A 10 -40.47 16.86 -32.75
CA GLY A 10 -40.20 17.16 -31.35
C GLY A 10 -40.13 15.88 -30.53
N PHE A 11 -39.30 15.88 -29.50
CA PHE A 11 -39.18 14.78 -28.54
C PHE A 11 -40.41 14.72 -27.62
N THR A 12 -40.96 13.56 -27.39
CA THR A 12 -42.13 13.39 -26.47
C THR A 12 -41.66 13.33 -25.03
N LEU A 13 -42.47 13.78 -24.10
CA LEU A 13 -42.23 13.70 -22.65
C LEU A 13 -42.05 12.25 -22.20
N VAL A 14 -42.79 11.33 -22.81
CA VAL A 14 -42.72 9.89 -22.53
C VAL A 14 -41.36 9.29 -22.95
N GLU A 15 -40.86 9.63 -24.11
CA GLU A 15 -39.52 9.19 -24.58
C GLU A 15 -38.43 9.62 -23.61
N LEU A 16 -38.50 10.87 -23.13
CA LEU A 16 -37.53 11.34 -22.13
C LEU A 16 -37.66 10.59 -20.81
N LEU A 17 -38.91 10.36 -20.35
CA LEU A 17 -39.18 9.65 -19.08
C LEU A 17 -38.66 8.21 -19.12
N VAL A 18 -38.85 7.49 -20.21
CA VAL A 18 -38.34 6.12 -20.37
C VAL A 18 -36.81 6.08 -20.34
N VAL A 19 -36.15 7.02 -21.02
CA VAL A 19 -34.67 7.09 -21.04
C VAL A 19 -34.11 7.32 -19.65
N ILE A 20 -34.64 8.30 -18.89
CA ILE A 20 -34.14 8.55 -17.52
C ILE A 20 -34.46 7.38 -16.58
N ALA A 21 -35.54 6.68 -16.74
CA ALA A 21 -35.89 5.49 -15.97
C ALA A 21 -34.87 4.36 -16.20
N ILE A 22 -34.48 4.12 -17.46
CA ILE A 22 -33.44 3.12 -17.80
C ILE A 22 -32.10 3.53 -17.22
N ILE A 23 -31.67 4.78 -17.36
CA ILE A 23 -30.41 5.27 -16.81
C ILE A 23 -30.38 5.14 -15.29
N ALA A 24 -31.48 5.46 -14.60
CA ALA A 24 -31.59 5.34 -13.16
C ALA A 24 -31.41 3.87 -12.68
N VAL A 25 -32.03 2.91 -13.37
CA VAL A 25 -31.87 1.48 -13.07
C VAL A 25 -30.43 1.02 -13.30
N LEU A 26 -29.82 1.39 -14.43
CA LEU A 26 -28.44 1.03 -14.73
C LEU A 26 -27.46 1.64 -13.71
N ALA A 27 -27.63 2.91 -13.33
CA ALA A 27 -26.83 3.57 -12.33
C ALA A 27 -26.95 2.92 -10.94
N ALA A 28 -28.15 2.49 -10.55
CA ALA A 28 -28.40 1.82 -9.27
C ALA A 28 -27.61 0.51 -9.14
N ILE A 29 -27.43 -0.22 -10.23
CA ILE A 29 -26.66 -1.49 -10.25
C ILE A 29 -25.15 -1.22 -10.37
N ALA A 30 -24.76 -0.26 -11.19
CA ALA A 30 -23.33 0.02 -11.47
C ALA A 30 -22.57 0.59 -10.26
N THR A 31 -23.21 1.46 -9.47
CA THR A 31 -22.54 2.16 -8.37
C THR A 31 -21.91 1.23 -7.31
N PRO A 32 -22.62 0.24 -6.72
CA PRO A 32 -22.04 -0.63 -5.69
C PRO A 32 -20.92 -1.52 -6.22
N VAL A 33 -21.01 -1.95 -7.49
CA VAL A 33 -19.97 -2.77 -8.14
C VAL A 33 -18.67 -1.97 -8.31
N THR A 34 -18.77 -0.73 -8.76
CA THR A 34 -17.62 0.15 -8.96
C THR A 34 -16.88 0.44 -7.65
N LEU A 35 -17.61 0.73 -6.57
CA LEU A 35 -17.01 0.98 -5.26
C LEU A 35 -16.22 -0.22 -4.74
N LYS A 36 -16.77 -1.43 -4.85
CA LYS A 36 -16.06 -2.66 -4.47
C LYS A 36 -14.80 -2.87 -5.32
N ALA A 37 -14.86 -2.63 -6.63
CA ALA A 37 -13.71 -2.76 -7.53
C ALA A 37 -12.57 -1.80 -7.15
N ILE A 38 -12.88 -0.56 -6.77
CA ILE A 38 -11.90 0.43 -6.31
C ILE A 38 -11.19 -0.05 -5.03
N VAL A 39 -11.95 -0.53 -4.03
CA VAL A 39 -11.36 -1.05 -2.78
C VAL A 39 -10.48 -2.26 -3.05
N THR A 40 -10.95 -3.22 -3.85
CA THR A 40 -10.15 -4.40 -4.23
C THR A 40 -8.88 -4.01 -4.96
N SER A 41 -8.93 -3.04 -5.87
CA SER A 41 -7.75 -2.53 -6.58
C SER A 41 -6.72 -1.93 -5.61
N LYS A 42 -7.16 -1.15 -4.63
CA LYS A 42 -6.28 -0.60 -3.59
C LYS A 42 -5.64 -1.68 -2.73
N ILE A 43 -6.40 -2.69 -2.32
CA ILE A 43 -5.88 -3.84 -1.55
C ILE A 43 -4.82 -4.57 -2.37
N THR A 44 -5.09 -4.87 -3.65
CA THR A 44 -4.13 -5.54 -4.53
C THR A 44 -2.85 -4.73 -4.68
N LYS A 45 -2.97 -3.41 -4.87
CA LYS A 45 -1.81 -2.51 -4.96
C LYS A 45 -1.00 -2.51 -3.67
N SER A 46 -1.66 -2.40 -2.52
CA SER A 46 -1.00 -2.48 -1.21
C SER A 46 -0.27 -3.82 -1.04
N ASN A 47 -0.87 -4.94 -1.44
CA ASN A 47 -0.24 -6.26 -1.41
C ASN A 47 1.03 -6.31 -2.26
N THR A 48 1.00 -5.77 -3.47
CA THR A 48 2.16 -5.70 -4.35
C THR A 48 3.30 -4.89 -3.73
N VAL A 49 2.99 -3.72 -3.17
CA VAL A 49 3.99 -2.85 -2.50
C VAL A 49 4.61 -3.55 -1.30
N ARG A 50 3.82 -4.25 -0.49
CA ARG A 50 4.31 -4.98 0.69
C ARG A 50 5.25 -6.14 0.32
N THR A 51 4.87 -6.93 -0.69
CA THR A 51 5.74 -8.01 -1.19
C THR A 51 7.04 -7.45 -1.75
N ALA A 52 6.97 -6.32 -2.47
CA ALA A 52 8.17 -5.65 -3.00
C ALA A 52 9.04 -5.09 -1.87
N LEU A 53 8.44 -4.55 -0.80
CA LEU A 53 9.18 -4.04 0.35
C LEU A 53 9.85 -5.17 1.14
N ALA A 54 9.16 -6.29 1.36
CA ALA A 54 9.77 -7.46 1.98
C ALA A 54 10.96 -7.99 1.16
N GLY A 55 10.80 -8.12 -0.17
CA GLY A 55 11.90 -8.50 -1.04
C GLY A 55 13.07 -7.49 -1.07
N ALA A 56 12.80 -6.21 -0.85
CA ALA A 56 13.84 -5.19 -0.74
C ALA A 56 14.68 -5.36 0.55
N VAL A 57 14.02 -5.73 1.65
CA VAL A 57 14.71 -6.06 2.92
C VAL A 57 15.59 -7.30 2.75
N ASP A 58 15.08 -8.35 2.12
CA ASP A 58 15.85 -9.58 1.83
C ASP A 58 17.07 -9.30 0.93
N ASN A 59 16.90 -8.46 -0.09
CA ASN A 59 17.99 -8.08 -0.98
C ASN A 59 19.04 -7.23 -0.26
N PHE A 60 18.63 -6.32 0.63
CA PHE A 60 19.54 -5.54 1.44
C PHE A 60 20.35 -6.44 2.38
N GLU A 61 19.70 -7.36 3.08
CA GLU A 61 20.36 -8.34 3.95
C GLU A 61 21.40 -9.17 3.17
N THR A 62 21.03 -9.63 1.97
CA THR A 62 21.92 -10.42 1.10
C THR A 62 23.17 -9.62 0.68
N ASP A 63 23.02 -8.32 0.37
CA ASP A 63 24.13 -7.47 -0.12
C ASP A 63 25.07 -6.96 0.99
N TYR A 64 24.49 -6.72 2.18
CA TYR A 64 25.20 -6.10 3.30
C TYR A 64 25.47 -7.09 4.45
N ASN A 65 24.83 -8.24 4.45
CA ASN A 65 24.86 -9.24 5.53
C ASN A 65 24.52 -8.62 6.90
N TYR A 66 23.51 -7.75 6.90
CA TYR A 66 23.10 -6.94 8.03
C TYR A 66 21.61 -6.59 7.91
N LEU A 67 20.87 -6.70 9.01
CA LEU A 67 19.41 -6.53 9.00
C LEU A 67 18.91 -5.43 9.95
N HIS A 68 19.78 -4.64 10.55
CA HIS A 68 19.39 -3.59 11.48
C HIS A 68 19.41 -2.22 10.82
N PHE A 69 18.32 -1.48 10.93
CA PHE A 69 18.12 -0.16 10.29
C PHE A 69 18.00 0.99 11.30
N GLY A 70 18.24 0.75 12.59
CA GLY A 70 18.19 1.74 13.65
C GLY A 70 19.57 2.17 14.15
N GLU A 71 19.60 3.13 15.06
CA GLU A 71 20.81 3.51 15.79
C GLU A 71 21.08 2.50 16.92
N GLY A 72 22.34 2.13 17.12
CA GLY A 72 22.78 1.27 18.20
C GLY A 72 22.96 -0.20 17.81
N GLU A 73 23.04 -1.08 18.81
CA GLU A 73 23.16 -2.53 18.59
C GLU A 73 21.83 -3.13 18.12
N PRO A 74 21.87 -4.13 17.20
CA PRO A 74 20.66 -4.82 16.77
C PRO A 74 19.90 -5.40 17.97
N PRO A 75 18.56 -5.32 17.99
CA PRO A 75 17.76 -6.02 18.98
C PRO A 75 18.06 -7.52 18.95
N THR A 76 18.04 -8.14 20.12
CA THR A 76 18.32 -9.59 20.24
C THR A 76 17.09 -10.47 20.22
N GLN A 77 15.91 -9.87 20.09
CA GLN A 77 14.61 -10.55 20.09
C GLN A 77 13.71 -10.01 19.00
N ASP A 78 12.91 -10.87 18.37
CA ASP A 78 12.03 -10.56 17.25
C ASP A 78 10.82 -9.70 17.60
N ASN A 79 10.59 -9.37 18.84
CA ASN A 79 9.36 -8.74 19.33
C ASN A 79 9.52 -7.26 19.66
N ASP A 80 10.37 -6.56 18.94
CA ASP A 80 10.44 -5.12 19.06
C ASP A 80 9.28 -4.44 18.32
N ALA A 81 9.02 -3.20 18.69
CA ALA A 81 7.95 -2.41 18.08
C ALA A 81 8.11 -2.39 16.54
N PRO A 82 7.02 -2.51 15.78
CA PRO A 82 7.11 -2.47 14.32
C PRO A 82 7.73 -1.16 13.85
N ILE A 83 8.67 -1.26 12.93
CA ILE A 83 9.25 -0.11 12.24
C ILE A 83 8.19 0.47 11.31
N ARG A 84 8.08 1.78 11.27
CA ARG A 84 7.18 2.47 10.36
C ARG A 84 7.88 2.81 9.04
N SER A 85 7.12 2.91 7.97
CA SER A 85 7.66 3.26 6.65
C SER A 85 7.99 4.74 6.47
N ASP A 86 8.13 5.51 7.54
CA ASP A 86 8.69 6.88 7.58
C ASP A 86 9.99 6.94 8.39
N ASP A 87 10.45 5.82 8.90
CA ASP A 87 11.68 5.70 9.65
C ASP A 87 12.90 5.56 8.72
N HIS A 88 14.08 5.46 9.32
CA HIS A 88 15.38 5.36 8.65
C HIS A 88 15.44 4.20 7.62
N LEU A 89 14.75 3.08 7.89
CA LEU A 89 14.64 1.95 6.98
C LEU A 89 14.27 2.36 5.54
N MET A 90 13.27 3.22 5.38
CA MET A 90 12.85 3.63 4.02
C MET A 90 13.90 4.48 3.31
N ALA A 91 14.65 5.31 4.04
CA ALA A 91 15.75 6.09 3.47
C ALA A 91 16.90 5.18 2.98
N VAL A 92 17.22 4.15 3.77
CA VAL A 92 18.22 3.13 3.41
C VAL A 92 17.76 2.35 2.17
N LEU A 93 16.54 1.81 2.15
CA LEU A 93 16.04 1.00 1.04
C LEU A 93 15.84 1.82 -0.25
N ALA A 94 15.55 3.11 -0.14
CA ALA A 94 15.46 4.03 -1.27
C ALA A 94 16.82 4.49 -1.81
N GLY A 95 17.93 4.17 -1.12
CA GLY A 95 19.29 4.52 -1.51
C GLY A 95 19.59 6.02 -1.37
N VAL A 96 18.99 6.69 -0.37
CA VAL A 96 19.23 8.10 -0.09
C VAL A 96 19.98 8.33 1.22
N GLU A 97 19.98 7.34 2.09
CA GLU A 97 20.78 7.29 3.30
C GLU A 97 22.16 6.69 2.97
N GLU A 98 23.24 7.30 3.43
CA GLU A 98 24.62 6.98 2.97
C GLU A 98 25.43 6.17 3.98
N ASP A 99 25.06 6.17 5.25
CA ASP A 99 25.83 5.51 6.30
C ASP A 99 25.65 3.99 6.27
N LEU A 100 24.41 3.50 6.23
CA LEU A 100 24.09 2.07 6.13
C LEU A 100 24.12 1.59 4.67
N ASN A 101 23.61 2.38 3.74
CA ASN A 101 23.61 2.07 2.32
C ASN A 101 24.73 2.83 1.58
N PHE A 102 25.98 2.63 2.00
CA PHE A 102 27.14 3.32 1.42
C PHE A 102 27.37 3.07 -0.08
N LYS A 103 26.79 1.98 -0.62
CA LYS A 103 26.78 1.71 -2.08
C LYS A 103 25.69 2.51 -2.81
N GLN A 104 24.78 3.16 -2.09
CA GLN A 104 23.62 3.90 -2.60
C GLN A 104 22.76 3.06 -3.56
N ILE A 105 22.62 1.76 -3.26
CA ILE A 105 21.79 0.85 -4.05
C ILE A 105 20.34 1.11 -3.71
N ARG A 106 19.51 1.27 -4.74
CA ARG A 106 18.07 1.39 -4.58
C ARG A 106 17.45 0.01 -4.55
N PHE A 107 17.20 -0.52 -3.36
CA PHE A 107 16.57 -1.82 -3.16
C PHE A 107 15.05 -1.77 -3.33
N PHE A 108 14.44 -0.62 -3.00
CA PHE A 108 13.01 -0.42 -3.13
C PHE A 108 12.67 0.74 -4.06
N GLU A 109 11.77 0.47 -5.01
CA GLU A 109 11.29 1.47 -5.96
C GLU A 109 9.77 1.31 -6.16
N THR A 110 9.06 2.42 -6.11
CA THR A 110 7.62 2.50 -6.38
C THR A 110 7.28 3.87 -6.94
N ALA A 111 6.02 4.09 -7.32
CA ALA A 111 5.56 5.38 -7.82
C ALA A 111 5.72 6.48 -6.76
N GLU A 112 5.92 7.71 -7.21
CA GLU A 112 5.90 8.87 -6.34
C GLU A 112 4.50 9.05 -5.72
N ALA A 113 4.46 9.42 -4.45
CA ALA A 113 3.21 9.58 -3.73
C ALA A 113 2.40 10.77 -4.27
N SER A 114 1.10 10.59 -4.36
CA SER A 114 0.16 11.68 -4.67
C SER A 114 -0.25 12.40 -3.38
N GLY A 115 0.50 13.43 -2.99
CA GLY A 115 0.43 13.99 -1.64
C GLY A 115 0.98 12.96 -0.62
N ASN A 116 0.19 12.63 0.39
CA ASN A 116 0.54 11.61 1.39
C ASN A 116 -0.21 10.29 1.13
N LYS A 117 -0.26 9.82 -0.13
CA LYS A 117 -0.99 8.58 -0.48
C LYS A 117 -0.31 7.85 -1.62
N ASP A 118 -0.36 6.51 -1.51
CA ASP A 118 -0.19 5.60 -2.63
C ASP A 118 1.17 5.70 -3.32
N GLY A 119 2.25 5.74 -2.56
CA GLY A 119 3.60 5.81 -3.10
C GLY A 119 4.63 6.33 -2.11
N ILE A 120 5.82 6.65 -2.60
CA ILE A 120 6.94 7.10 -1.81
C ILE A 120 7.19 8.61 -2.01
N VAL A 121 7.51 9.29 -0.91
CA VAL A 121 8.07 10.65 -0.92
C VAL A 121 9.54 10.53 -0.54
N ILE A 122 10.44 11.09 -1.35
CA ILE A 122 11.89 11.05 -1.11
C ILE A 122 12.40 12.49 -1.01
N ASP A 123 13.06 12.83 0.10
CA ASP A 123 13.84 14.05 0.25
C ASP A 123 15.32 13.71 0.32
N LYS A 124 16.03 13.90 -0.79
CA LYS A 124 17.47 13.62 -0.89
C LYS A 124 18.30 14.59 -0.05
N SER A 125 17.83 15.82 0.17
CA SER A 125 18.57 16.83 0.93
C SER A 125 18.51 16.55 2.44
N ALA A 126 17.40 15.99 2.90
CA ALA A 126 17.20 15.55 4.27
C ALA A 126 17.60 14.08 4.49
N GLN A 127 17.95 13.36 3.43
CA GLN A 127 18.20 11.90 3.46
C GLN A 127 17.02 11.11 4.07
N THR A 128 15.79 11.49 3.74
CA THR A 128 14.59 10.84 4.25
C THR A 128 13.74 10.27 3.13
N ALA A 129 13.01 9.21 3.45
CA ALA A 129 11.99 8.65 2.58
C ALA A 129 10.79 8.17 3.39
N THR A 130 9.59 8.39 2.87
CA THR A 130 8.34 8.00 3.52
C THR A 130 7.45 7.28 2.52
N LEU A 131 6.98 6.10 2.87
CA LEU A 131 6.12 5.28 2.02
C LEU A 131 4.69 5.28 2.57
N TYR A 132 3.74 5.65 1.73
CA TYR A 132 2.31 5.70 2.05
C TYR A 132 1.54 4.60 1.32
N ASP A 133 0.60 4.02 2.01
CA ASP A 133 -0.35 3.07 1.45
C ASP A 133 -1.44 3.78 0.59
N PRO A 134 -2.32 3.04 -0.11
CA PRO A 134 -3.38 3.62 -0.92
C PRO A 134 -4.44 4.43 -0.17
N TRP A 135 -4.46 4.37 1.16
CA TRP A 135 -5.39 5.14 2.01
C TRP A 135 -4.72 6.35 2.65
N GLY A 136 -3.38 6.41 2.66
CA GLY A 136 -2.58 7.50 3.20
C GLY A 136 -1.98 7.21 4.56
N GLU A 137 -2.03 5.95 4.97
CA GLU A 137 -1.38 5.46 6.19
C GLU A 137 0.01 4.92 5.87
N LEU A 138 0.82 4.74 6.89
CA LEU A 138 2.15 4.14 6.75
C LEU A 138 2.06 2.61 6.76
N TYR A 139 3.04 1.96 6.14
CA TYR A 139 3.25 0.54 6.34
C TYR A 139 4.00 0.31 7.64
N TYR A 140 3.79 -0.87 8.21
CA TYR A 140 4.47 -1.36 9.40
C TYR A 140 5.28 -2.60 9.03
N ILE A 141 6.51 -2.65 9.53
CA ILE A 141 7.47 -3.70 9.22
C ILE A 141 7.95 -4.32 10.54
N LEU A 142 7.71 -5.60 10.71
CA LEU A 142 8.29 -6.40 11.79
C LEU A 142 9.52 -7.11 11.23
N MET A 143 10.63 -7.06 11.96
CA MET A 143 11.91 -7.60 11.52
C MET A 143 12.25 -8.87 12.30
N ASN A 144 12.81 -9.86 11.62
CA ASN A 144 13.35 -11.08 12.19
C ASN A 144 14.85 -10.87 12.51
N TYR A 145 15.14 -10.21 13.63
CA TYR A 145 16.52 -9.87 13.97
C TYR A 145 17.37 -11.08 14.38
N ASP A 146 16.77 -12.14 14.91
CA ASP A 146 17.50 -13.34 15.32
C ASP A 146 17.68 -14.36 14.18
N LEU A 147 17.04 -14.15 13.03
CA LEU A 147 17.10 -14.95 11.80
C LEU A 147 16.78 -16.45 12.01
N LYS A 148 15.93 -16.79 12.98
CA LYS A 148 15.59 -18.19 13.29
C LYS A 148 14.21 -18.60 12.80
N ASP A 149 13.21 -18.41 13.64
CA ASP A 149 11.90 -19.01 13.46
C ASP A 149 10.94 -18.15 12.62
N GLY A 150 11.37 -16.97 12.17
CA GLY A 150 10.55 -15.97 11.49
C GLY A 150 10.00 -14.93 12.48
N VAL A 151 9.07 -14.13 12.02
CA VAL A 151 8.47 -13.02 12.76
C VAL A 151 7.15 -13.45 13.39
N ASP A 152 6.89 -13.03 14.62
CA ASP A 152 5.58 -13.25 15.25
C ASP A 152 4.46 -12.58 14.43
N HIS A 153 3.38 -13.33 14.21
CA HIS A 153 2.26 -12.84 13.43
C HIS A 153 1.55 -11.69 14.18
N PRO A 154 1.44 -10.48 13.59
CA PRO A 154 0.97 -9.30 14.31
C PRO A 154 -0.51 -9.37 14.75
N PHE A 155 -1.29 -10.31 14.20
CA PHE A 155 -2.73 -10.41 14.43
C PHE A 155 -3.18 -11.81 14.87
N ASP A 156 -2.27 -12.78 14.98
CA ASP A 156 -2.61 -14.16 15.37
C ASP A 156 -1.60 -14.67 16.40
N GLU A 157 -1.98 -14.66 17.67
CA GLU A 157 -1.13 -15.08 18.78
C GLU A 157 -0.66 -16.53 18.60
N GLY A 158 0.65 -16.73 18.61
CA GLY A 158 1.29 -18.04 18.49
C GLY A 158 1.49 -18.54 17.05
N ALA A 159 1.14 -17.75 16.04
CA ALA A 159 1.53 -17.99 14.66
C ALA A 159 2.81 -17.22 14.32
N THR A 160 3.65 -17.82 13.46
CA THR A 160 4.90 -17.22 12.95
C THR A 160 4.84 -17.07 11.44
N ILE A 161 5.43 -16.00 10.93
CA ILE A 161 5.59 -15.71 9.51
C ILE A 161 7.04 -16.00 9.15
N SER A 162 7.25 -16.93 8.21
CA SER A 162 8.60 -17.27 7.76
C SER A 162 9.18 -16.15 6.90
N GLY A 163 10.41 -15.71 7.16
CA GLY A 163 11.12 -14.70 6.40
C GLY A 163 11.89 -13.75 7.29
N ASN A 164 12.59 -12.80 6.67
CA ASN A 164 13.39 -11.79 7.36
C ASN A 164 12.53 -10.62 7.89
N CYS A 165 11.35 -10.44 7.34
CA CYS A 165 10.41 -9.44 7.84
C CYS A 165 8.96 -9.78 7.47
N ALA A 166 8.02 -9.17 8.20
CA ALA A 166 6.60 -9.13 7.86
C ALA A 166 6.16 -7.69 7.65
N VAL A 167 5.51 -7.42 6.52
CA VAL A 167 5.01 -6.08 6.18
C VAL A 167 3.49 -6.07 6.21
N PHE A 168 2.88 -5.08 6.84
CA PHE A 168 1.43 -4.92 6.85
C PHE A 168 1.00 -3.45 6.79
N SER A 169 -0.22 -3.22 6.36
CA SER A 169 -0.92 -1.94 6.40
C SER A 169 -2.16 -2.08 7.28
N ILE A 170 -2.57 -1.01 7.94
CA ILE A 170 -3.80 -1.00 8.73
C ILE A 170 -5.07 -0.85 7.88
N GLY A 171 -4.92 -0.76 6.57
CA GLY A 171 -6.02 -0.82 5.61
C GLY A 171 -6.96 0.39 5.64
N PRO A 172 -8.17 0.24 5.03
CA PRO A 172 -9.08 1.35 4.82
C PRO A 172 -9.74 1.89 6.09
N ASP A 173 -9.80 1.13 7.15
CA ASP A 173 -10.45 1.52 8.42
C ASP A 173 -9.48 2.15 9.44
N GLY A 174 -8.17 2.11 9.14
CA GLY A 174 -7.12 2.68 9.99
C GLY A 174 -6.99 1.99 11.36
N LYS A 175 -7.42 0.72 11.48
CA LYS A 175 -7.40 -0.02 12.74
C LYS A 175 -6.52 -1.24 12.66
N SER A 176 -5.65 -1.40 13.65
CA SER A 176 -4.98 -2.66 13.92
C SER A 176 -5.77 -3.45 14.97
N GLY A 177 -6.13 -4.68 14.69
CA GLY A 177 -6.89 -5.52 15.60
C GLY A 177 -6.63 -6.99 15.33
N SER A 178 -7.46 -7.89 15.85
CA SER A 178 -7.34 -9.33 15.56
C SER A 178 -7.63 -9.65 14.09
N LEU A 179 -7.17 -10.80 13.57
CA LEU A 179 -7.46 -11.29 12.22
C LEU A 179 -8.91 -11.13 11.78
N LYS A 180 -9.83 -11.25 12.72
CA LYS A 180 -11.28 -11.14 12.46
C LYS A 180 -11.72 -9.70 12.14
N THR A 181 -11.08 -8.71 12.76
CA THR A 181 -11.31 -7.27 12.55
C THR A 181 -10.44 -6.72 11.41
N ASN A 182 -9.32 -7.37 11.12
CA ASN A 182 -8.35 -6.94 10.09
C ASN A 182 -8.51 -7.71 8.77
N ARG A 183 -9.67 -8.27 8.51
CA ARG A 183 -9.92 -9.07 7.30
C ARG A 183 -9.76 -8.27 6.00
N ASP A 184 -9.84 -6.97 6.08
CA ASP A 184 -9.63 -6.01 5.01
C ASP A 184 -8.22 -5.39 5.02
N ASN A 185 -7.42 -5.70 6.06
CA ASN A 185 -6.06 -5.21 6.14
C ASN A 185 -5.14 -6.06 5.25
N PRO A 186 -4.45 -5.42 4.30
CA PRO A 186 -3.51 -6.13 3.47
C PRO A 186 -2.32 -6.61 4.29
N THR A 187 -2.02 -7.91 4.23
CA THR A 187 -0.87 -8.55 4.86
C THR A 187 0.02 -9.24 3.82
N SER A 188 1.34 -9.31 4.02
CA SER A 188 2.31 -9.86 3.06
C SER A 188 2.54 -11.36 3.19
N PHE A 189 1.75 -12.03 3.99
CA PHE A 189 1.90 -13.46 4.28
C PHE A 189 0.66 -14.26 3.96
#